data_9f58ba935ac0530dbdef48c089df22ff
#
_entry.id   9f58ba935ac0530dbdef48c089df22ff
#
_cell.length_a   1.000
_cell.length_b   1.000
_cell.length_c   1.000
_cell.angle_alpha   90.00
_cell.angle_beta   90.00
_cell.angle_gamma   90.00
#
_symmetry.space_group_name_H-M   'P 1'
#
loop_
_entity.id
_entity.type
_entity.pdbx_description
1 polymer ?
#
loop_
_entity_poly.entity_id
_entity_poly.type
_entity_poly.pdbx_seq_one_letter_code
_entity_poly.pdbx_strand_id
1 'polypeptide(L)'
;MKNKRLFTYVFLFGLLVNGSACGSDHNETDFPETPGGETPPSPSGLQAYMLTTTDTRTYDLRESTVEFEPQASMSPKNILLNPQQIYQTMQGFGAALTGSSAFCLKLMKQEDRTAFLKRTYSLTEGYGCSYVRIAIGCSDFSLKEYTCCDTPGIENFALTSEETDYVIPILKEIIAINPDIRILGSPWTCPLWMKDYRKYPVYQNREYTAGQLKPEYYADYATYFVKWIQAFQATGIPINAITIQNEPLNNKNSASLVMEWKEQRDFVKVLGPAFEAAGLSTKIYAYDHNYNYDNKSDQNGYPYQIYNDSEATKYIAGAAYHDYGGNRSELLNVYQRAPEKDLIFTESSIGTWNNGHDLTKTLLSNMESIGIGTINNYCSAVTIWNLMLETDFNGSIPSNNGGQPNRPGGCQTCFGAVDLNMSDLKTIYMNSHYYMICHLSAVVRPGAIRIGTSGYTDNDIAYSAFKNTDGSYAFVIINKSRSDKNIVLTAPDDAGKKHSASCTLQPRSVNSFKWK
;
A
#
# COMPACT_ATOMS: atom_id res chain seq x y z
N MET A 1 18.16 -10.21 -63.73
CA MET A 1 17.52 -11.50 -64.08
C MET A 1 16.54 -11.82 -62.97
N LYS A 2 15.25 -11.53 -63.19
CA LYS A 2 14.12 -12.47 -63.43
C LYS A 2 14.05 -13.56 -62.33
N ASN A 3 13.02 -13.70 -61.52
CA ASN A 3 11.63 -13.94 -61.90
C ASN A 3 10.64 -13.58 -60.77
N LYS A 4 9.57 -12.89 -61.19
CA LYS A 4 8.28 -12.80 -60.49
C LYS A 4 7.53 -14.13 -60.66
N ARG A 5 6.77 -14.56 -59.65
CA ARG A 5 5.54 -15.37 -59.85
C ARG A 5 4.41 -14.81 -59.01
N LEU A 6 3.45 -14.33 -59.70
CA LEU A 6 2.09 -13.96 -59.35
C LEU A 6 1.25 -15.27 -59.37
N PHE A 7 0.36 -15.47 -58.43
CA PHE A 7 -0.81 -16.35 -58.63
C PHE A 7 -2.07 -15.77 -57.98
N THR A 8 -3.10 -15.87 -58.75
CA THR A 8 -4.37 -15.19 -58.76
C THR A 8 -5.46 -15.95 -57.99
N TYR A 9 -6.41 -15.21 -57.49
CA TYR A 9 -7.75 -15.50 -56.97
C TYR A 9 -8.43 -16.84 -57.33
N VAL A 10 -9.17 -17.42 -56.34
CA VAL A 10 -10.47 -18.05 -56.54
C VAL A 10 -11.41 -17.73 -55.37
N PHE A 11 -12.53 -17.10 -55.68
CA PHE A 11 -13.73 -16.94 -54.82
C PHE A 11 -14.48 -18.26 -54.76
N LEU A 12 -14.92 -18.67 -53.55
CA LEU A 12 -16.07 -19.56 -53.44
C LEU A 12 -16.95 -19.15 -52.24
N PHE A 13 -18.22 -18.88 -52.54
CA PHE A 13 -19.34 -18.68 -51.63
C PHE A 13 -19.77 -20.04 -51.02
N GLY A 14 -20.12 -20.04 -49.76
CA GLY A 14 -20.79 -21.23 -49.22
C GLY A 14 -21.14 -21.18 -47.71
N LEU A 15 -22.37 -20.78 -47.44
CA LEU A 15 -23.30 -21.19 -46.39
C LEU A 15 -22.97 -21.11 -44.88
N LEU A 16 -23.88 -20.40 -44.23
CA LEU A 16 -24.23 -20.32 -42.81
C LEU A 16 -24.22 -21.67 -42.09
N VAL A 17 -23.51 -21.73 -40.96
CA VAL A 17 -23.88 -22.60 -39.85
C VAL A 17 -23.76 -21.76 -38.56
N ASN A 18 -24.89 -21.63 -37.86
CA ASN A 18 -24.95 -21.07 -36.51
C ASN A 18 -24.14 -21.93 -35.54
N GLY A 19 -23.06 -21.39 -35.04
CA GLY A 19 -22.30 -21.92 -33.91
C GLY A 19 -22.27 -20.87 -32.82
N SER A 20 -22.98 -21.13 -31.72
CA SER A 20 -22.93 -20.33 -30.50
C SER A 20 -21.51 -20.35 -29.97
N ALA A 21 -20.74 -19.26 -30.18
CA ALA A 21 -19.52 -19.02 -29.46
C ALA A 21 -19.89 -18.40 -28.11
N CYS A 22 -19.60 -19.09 -27.02
CA CYS A 22 -19.50 -18.47 -25.70
C CYS A 22 -18.41 -17.42 -25.74
N GLY A 23 -18.79 -16.17 -25.95
CA GLY A 23 -17.97 -15.02 -25.64
C GLY A 23 -17.85 -14.91 -24.12
N SER A 24 -16.64 -14.94 -23.62
CA SER A 24 -16.34 -14.49 -22.28
C SER A 24 -16.48 -12.97 -22.27
N ASP A 25 -17.68 -12.50 -21.92
CA ASP A 25 -17.90 -11.09 -21.61
C ASP A 25 -17.08 -10.75 -20.37
N HIS A 26 -15.94 -10.10 -20.59
CA HIS A 26 -15.31 -9.33 -19.55
C HIS A 26 -16.20 -8.11 -19.31
N ASN A 27 -17.03 -8.19 -18.30
CA ASN A 27 -17.88 -7.08 -17.87
C ASN A 27 -17.02 -5.86 -17.60
N GLU A 28 -17.21 -4.82 -18.44
CA GLU A 28 -16.90 -3.45 -18.07
C GLU A 28 -17.64 -3.17 -16.75
N THR A 29 -16.90 -3.00 -15.68
CA THR A 29 -17.48 -2.51 -14.43
C THR A 29 -17.62 -1.00 -14.56
N ASP A 30 -18.75 -0.55 -15.16
CA ASP A 30 -19.32 0.72 -14.74
C ASP A 30 -19.41 0.67 -13.21
N PHE A 31 -18.92 1.71 -12.55
CA PHE A 31 -19.05 1.80 -11.10
C PHE A 31 -20.53 1.60 -10.75
N PRO A 32 -20.92 0.60 -9.94
CA PRO A 32 -22.31 0.48 -9.58
C PRO A 32 -22.75 1.80 -8.95
N GLU A 33 -23.79 2.40 -9.51
CA GLU A 33 -24.47 3.56 -8.93
C GLU A 33 -24.80 3.20 -7.48
N THR A 34 -24.55 4.10 -6.58
CA THR A 34 -24.93 3.96 -5.16
C THR A 34 -26.44 3.73 -5.15
N PRO A 35 -26.98 2.62 -4.64
CA PRO A 35 -28.41 2.44 -4.56
C PRO A 35 -28.97 3.52 -3.62
N GLY A 36 -29.72 4.47 -4.17
CA GLY A 36 -30.65 5.27 -3.43
C GLY A 36 -31.80 4.36 -2.96
N GLY A 37 -31.51 3.54 -1.96
CA GLY A 37 -32.46 2.63 -1.35
C GLY A 37 -33.05 3.23 -0.09
N GLU A 38 -34.37 3.17 0.04
CA GLU A 38 -35.13 3.41 1.26
C GLU A 38 -34.43 2.68 2.42
N THR A 39 -34.22 3.39 3.53
CA THR A 39 -33.67 2.82 4.75
C THR A 39 -34.53 1.64 5.20
N PRO A 40 -34.06 0.40 5.19
CA PRO A 40 -34.84 -0.71 5.71
C PRO A 40 -35.17 -0.44 7.19
N PRO A 41 -36.28 -0.94 7.72
CA PRO A 41 -36.62 -0.80 9.12
C PRO A 41 -35.44 -1.34 9.96
N SER A 42 -35.04 -0.57 10.98
CA SER A 42 -33.94 -0.95 11.88
C SER A 42 -34.18 -2.34 12.43
N PRO A 43 -33.28 -3.30 12.19
CA PRO A 43 -33.42 -4.64 12.74
C PRO A 43 -33.37 -4.59 14.26
N SER A 44 -34.14 -5.44 14.92
CA SER A 44 -34.26 -5.50 16.37
C SER A 44 -33.04 -6.16 17.09
N GLY A 45 -31.94 -6.43 16.35
CA GLY A 45 -30.76 -7.15 16.85
C GLY A 45 -29.44 -6.51 16.45
N LEU A 46 -28.36 -6.94 17.09
CA LEU A 46 -26.98 -6.56 16.72
C LEU A 46 -26.65 -7.13 15.34
N GLN A 47 -26.22 -6.25 14.42
CA GLN A 47 -25.79 -6.66 13.08
C GLN A 47 -24.35 -6.24 12.78
N ALA A 48 -23.62 -7.08 12.05
CA ALA A 48 -22.35 -6.74 11.44
C ALA A 48 -22.54 -6.34 9.98
N TYR A 49 -21.93 -5.24 9.57
CA TYR A 49 -21.59 -4.99 8.18
C TYR A 49 -20.58 -6.06 7.73
N MET A 50 -20.75 -6.60 6.54
CA MET A 50 -19.85 -7.57 5.92
C MET A 50 -19.53 -7.16 4.50
N LEU A 51 -18.24 -7.11 4.17
CA LEU A 51 -17.71 -6.88 2.83
C LEU A 51 -17.06 -8.16 2.32
N THR A 52 -17.39 -8.61 1.10
CA THR A 52 -16.88 -9.86 0.52
C THR A 52 -16.32 -9.64 -0.89
N THR A 53 -15.13 -10.19 -1.16
CA THR A 53 -14.58 -10.33 -2.52
C THR A 53 -14.12 -11.76 -2.75
N THR A 54 -14.54 -12.37 -3.87
CA THR A 54 -14.01 -13.65 -4.36
C THR A 54 -12.95 -13.42 -5.44
N ASP A 55 -12.05 -14.38 -5.59
CA ASP A 55 -10.99 -14.31 -6.60
C ASP A 55 -11.50 -14.39 -8.05
N THR A 56 -12.76 -14.78 -8.24
CA THR A 56 -13.47 -14.77 -9.52
C THR A 56 -14.30 -13.50 -9.75
N ARG A 57 -14.31 -12.56 -8.80
CA ARG A 57 -15.18 -11.38 -8.77
C ARG A 57 -16.69 -11.67 -8.81
N THR A 58 -17.13 -12.91 -8.54
CA THR A 58 -18.56 -13.20 -8.35
C THR A 58 -19.14 -12.38 -7.21
N TYR A 59 -18.34 -12.13 -6.19
CA TYR A 59 -18.53 -11.09 -5.17
C TYR A 59 -17.38 -10.09 -5.35
N ASP A 60 -17.71 -8.85 -5.66
CA ASP A 60 -16.75 -7.79 -5.95
C ASP A 60 -16.97 -6.61 -5.00
N LEU A 61 -16.28 -6.62 -3.86
CA LEU A 61 -16.50 -5.69 -2.73
C LEU A 61 -18.00 -5.64 -2.38
N ARG A 62 -18.64 -6.81 -2.37
CA ARG A 62 -20.08 -6.92 -2.12
C ARG A 62 -20.38 -6.71 -0.65
N GLU A 63 -21.24 -5.75 -0.37
CA GLU A 63 -21.76 -5.47 0.95
C GLU A 63 -22.94 -6.38 1.32
N SER A 64 -23.00 -6.77 2.58
CA SER A 64 -24.09 -7.52 3.17
C SER A 64 -24.10 -7.34 4.69
N THR A 65 -25.06 -7.96 5.38
CA THR A 65 -25.15 -7.94 6.85
C THR A 65 -25.20 -9.34 7.41
N VAL A 66 -24.70 -9.50 8.64
CA VAL A 66 -24.79 -10.75 9.41
C VAL A 66 -25.37 -10.43 10.78
N GLU A 67 -26.39 -11.20 11.20
CA GLU A 67 -27.07 -11.00 12.48
C GLU A 67 -26.35 -11.73 13.61
N PHE A 68 -26.32 -11.13 14.78
CA PHE A 68 -25.77 -11.70 16.01
C PHE A 68 -26.87 -12.16 16.96
N GLU A 69 -26.76 -13.39 17.42
CA GLU A 69 -27.58 -13.94 18.50
C GLU A 69 -27.00 -13.55 19.87
N PRO A 70 -27.85 -13.20 20.85
CA PRO A 70 -27.40 -12.72 22.16
C PRO A 70 -26.97 -13.85 23.10
N GLN A 71 -26.12 -14.75 22.63
CA GLN A 71 -25.59 -15.89 23.38
C GLN A 71 -24.21 -16.29 22.87
N ALA A 72 -23.43 -16.96 23.73
CA ALA A 72 -22.18 -17.57 23.32
C ALA A 72 -22.44 -18.83 22.49
N SER A 73 -21.70 -19.01 21.39
CA SER A 73 -21.78 -20.21 20.58
C SER A 73 -21.00 -21.37 21.21
N MET A 74 -21.57 -22.57 21.14
CA MET A 74 -20.91 -23.84 21.47
C MET A 74 -20.32 -24.54 20.23
N SER A 75 -20.36 -23.91 19.07
CA SER A 75 -19.83 -24.46 17.82
C SER A 75 -18.31 -24.71 17.92
N PRO A 76 -17.81 -25.87 17.44
CA PRO A 76 -16.37 -26.10 17.32
C PRO A 76 -15.69 -25.18 16.28
N LYS A 77 -16.47 -24.49 15.45
CA LYS A 77 -15.98 -23.51 14.45
C LYS A 77 -16.08 -22.06 14.97
N ASN A 78 -16.13 -21.89 16.29
CA ASN A 78 -16.23 -20.59 16.92
C ASN A 78 -14.86 -19.91 17.04
N ILE A 79 -14.77 -18.68 16.54
CA ILE A 79 -13.65 -17.76 16.75
C ILE A 79 -14.09 -16.73 17.78
N LEU A 80 -13.48 -16.77 18.94
CA LEU A 80 -13.76 -15.86 20.04
C LEU A 80 -12.80 -14.68 20.03
N LEU A 81 -13.32 -13.46 19.93
CA LEU A 81 -12.55 -12.23 20.04
C LEU A 81 -12.28 -11.92 21.51
N ASN A 82 -11.05 -11.56 21.83
CA ASN A 82 -10.61 -11.22 23.19
C ASN A 82 -10.08 -9.77 23.26
N PRO A 83 -10.93 -8.79 23.56
CA PRO A 83 -10.52 -7.38 23.63
C PRO A 83 -9.61 -7.06 24.84
N GLN A 84 -9.45 -7.99 25.81
CA GLN A 84 -8.53 -7.82 26.92
C GLN A 84 -7.07 -8.14 26.53
N GLN A 85 -6.88 -8.91 25.46
CA GLN A 85 -5.55 -9.19 24.92
C GLN A 85 -5.25 -8.19 23.80
N ILE A 86 -4.48 -7.18 24.10
CA ILE A 86 -4.17 -6.07 23.19
C ILE A 86 -2.78 -6.19 22.59
N TYR A 87 -2.63 -5.69 21.36
CA TYR A 87 -1.38 -5.63 20.62
C TYR A 87 -1.13 -4.19 20.10
N GLN A 88 -0.57 -4.02 18.91
CA GLN A 88 -0.27 -2.72 18.35
C GLN A 88 -1.51 -1.91 17.98
N THR A 89 -1.35 -0.59 17.99
CA THR A 89 -2.34 0.38 17.49
C THR A 89 -2.13 0.59 16.00
N MET A 90 -3.19 0.49 15.23
CA MET A 90 -3.15 0.65 13.78
C MET A 90 -3.06 2.12 13.36
N GLN A 91 -2.15 2.41 12.45
CA GLN A 91 -1.97 3.75 11.89
C GLN A 91 -2.78 3.96 10.61
N GLY A 92 -3.03 2.90 9.85
CA GLY A 92 -3.85 2.94 8.65
C GLY A 92 -3.32 2.09 7.50
N PHE A 93 -4.07 2.10 6.41
CA PHE A 93 -3.78 1.33 5.20
C PHE A 93 -3.94 2.21 3.97
N GLY A 94 -3.13 1.95 2.93
CA GLY A 94 -3.22 2.73 1.70
C GLY A 94 -2.17 2.36 0.66
N ALA A 95 -1.86 3.31 -0.19
CA ALA A 95 -0.97 3.15 -1.33
C ALA A 95 -0.06 4.35 -1.54
N ALA A 96 1.03 4.15 -2.29
CA ALA A 96 1.90 5.24 -2.67
C ALA A 96 1.26 6.11 -3.77
N LEU A 97 1.20 7.41 -3.53
CA LEU A 97 0.90 8.42 -4.54
C LEU A 97 2.22 8.92 -5.13
N THR A 98 2.74 8.17 -6.10
CA THR A 98 3.94 8.54 -6.86
C THR A 98 3.65 9.66 -7.84
N GLY A 99 4.68 10.26 -8.43
CA GLY A 99 4.54 11.21 -9.54
C GLY A 99 3.71 10.62 -10.69
N SER A 100 3.96 9.35 -11.03
CA SER A 100 3.19 8.61 -12.04
C SER A 100 1.72 8.44 -11.66
N SER A 101 1.43 8.04 -10.41
CA SER A 101 0.04 7.91 -9.93
C SER A 101 -0.70 9.25 -9.94
N ALA A 102 -0.04 10.31 -9.48
CA ALA A 102 -0.62 11.66 -9.47
C ALA A 102 -0.87 12.16 -10.90
N PHE A 103 0.04 11.88 -11.83
CA PHE A 103 -0.13 12.20 -13.25
C PHE A 103 -1.34 11.47 -13.85
N CYS A 104 -1.46 10.15 -13.66
CA CYS A 104 -2.62 9.38 -14.15
C CYS A 104 -3.94 9.94 -13.60
N LEU A 105 -4.01 10.24 -12.31
CA LEU A 105 -5.18 10.87 -11.70
C LEU A 105 -5.50 12.23 -12.32
N LYS A 106 -4.49 13.03 -12.65
CA LYS A 106 -4.69 14.34 -13.29
C LYS A 106 -5.17 14.24 -14.75
N LEU A 107 -4.93 13.13 -15.44
CA LEU A 107 -5.47 12.89 -16.78
C LEU A 107 -6.97 12.62 -16.78
N MET A 108 -7.50 12.07 -15.70
CA MET A 108 -8.94 11.81 -15.55
C MET A 108 -9.72 13.14 -15.53
N LYS A 109 -10.96 13.10 -16.01
CA LYS A 109 -11.90 14.20 -15.76
C LYS A 109 -12.10 14.36 -14.27
N GLN A 110 -12.30 15.60 -13.81
CA GLN A 110 -12.41 15.90 -12.39
C GLN A 110 -13.53 15.10 -11.70
N GLU A 111 -14.67 14.93 -12.34
CA GLU A 111 -15.82 14.17 -11.81
C GLU A 111 -15.46 12.70 -11.57
N ASP A 112 -14.84 12.02 -12.56
CA ASP A 112 -14.43 10.60 -12.48
C ASP A 112 -13.31 10.42 -11.42
N ARG A 113 -12.34 11.33 -11.40
CA ARG A 113 -11.29 11.37 -10.38
C ARG A 113 -11.85 11.57 -8.97
N THR A 114 -12.78 12.51 -8.80
CA THR A 114 -13.42 12.77 -7.51
C THR A 114 -14.20 11.55 -7.03
N ALA A 115 -14.93 10.87 -7.92
CA ALA A 115 -15.64 9.63 -7.59
C ALA A 115 -14.69 8.53 -7.13
N PHE A 116 -13.57 8.32 -7.84
CA PHE A 116 -12.54 7.36 -7.45
C PHE A 116 -11.90 7.70 -6.10
N LEU A 117 -11.51 8.97 -5.89
CA LEU A 117 -10.89 9.40 -4.63
C LEU A 117 -11.86 9.29 -3.46
N LYS A 118 -13.14 9.63 -3.62
CA LYS A 118 -14.17 9.43 -2.59
C LYS A 118 -14.33 7.95 -2.26
N ARG A 119 -14.48 7.09 -3.27
CA ARG A 119 -14.58 5.64 -3.07
C ARG A 119 -13.39 5.08 -2.30
N THR A 120 -12.18 5.58 -2.55
CA THR A 120 -10.95 5.09 -1.91
C THR A 120 -10.79 5.65 -0.49
N TYR A 121 -10.98 6.95 -0.28
CA TYR A 121 -10.57 7.64 0.94
C TYR A 121 -11.70 8.07 1.86
N SER A 122 -12.95 8.23 1.39
CA SER A 122 -14.05 8.67 2.25
C SER A 122 -14.36 7.63 3.33
N LEU A 123 -14.54 8.11 4.55
CA LEU A 123 -14.90 7.28 5.72
C LEU A 123 -16.38 6.86 5.72
N THR A 124 -17.22 7.56 4.97
CA THR A 124 -18.69 7.38 4.94
C THR A 124 -19.22 6.93 3.59
N GLU A 125 -18.59 7.38 2.49
CA GLU A 125 -19.02 7.10 1.12
C GLU A 125 -18.03 6.15 0.39
N GLY A 126 -17.03 5.62 1.09
CA GLY A 126 -15.97 4.80 0.52
C GLY A 126 -15.34 3.85 1.51
N TYR A 127 -14.19 3.30 1.14
CA TYR A 127 -13.50 2.31 1.95
C TYR A 127 -12.64 2.89 3.06
N GLY A 128 -12.36 4.22 3.05
CA GLY A 128 -11.68 4.91 4.13
C GLY A 128 -10.19 4.61 4.23
N CYS A 129 -9.49 4.42 3.09
CA CYS A 129 -8.04 4.39 3.09
C CYS A 129 -7.49 5.65 3.78
N SER A 130 -6.48 5.47 4.62
CA SER A 130 -6.05 6.49 5.57
C SER A 130 -4.54 6.70 5.61
N TYR A 131 -3.79 6.05 4.73
CA TYR A 131 -2.34 6.16 4.67
C TYR A 131 -1.87 6.39 3.23
N VAL A 132 -0.98 7.35 3.02
CA VAL A 132 -0.39 7.65 1.71
C VAL A 132 1.12 7.76 1.85
N ARG A 133 1.86 7.10 0.98
CA ARG A 133 3.31 7.26 0.85
C ARG A 133 3.63 8.11 -0.38
N ILE A 134 4.55 9.07 -0.25
CA ILE A 134 5.00 9.93 -1.36
C ILE A 134 6.52 9.96 -1.43
N ALA A 135 7.08 10.25 -2.59
CA ALA A 135 8.51 10.41 -2.75
C ALA A 135 8.98 11.79 -2.26
N ILE A 136 10.19 11.84 -1.70
CA ILE A 136 10.95 13.08 -1.45
C ILE A 136 11.92 13.27 -2.61
N GLY A 137 11.56 14.12 -3.57
CA GLY A 137 12.18 14.15 -4.90
C GLY A 137 11.66 13.01 -5.77
N CYS A 138 12.43 12.56 -6.76
CA CYS A 138 11.98 11.50 -7.65
C CYS A 138 12.03 10.10 -7.00
N SER A 139 11.14 9.23 -7.50
CA SER A 139 11.20 7.77 -7.34
C SER A 139 11.42 7.09 -8.70
N ASP A 140 11.41 5.77 -8.75
CA ASP A 140 11.38 5.01 -10.01
C ASP A 140 10.06 5.19 -10.81
N PHE A 141 9.00 5.69 -10.16
CA PHE A 141 7.73 6.09 -10.76
C PHE A 141 7.51 7.61 -10.72
N SER A 142 8.47 8.32 -11.28
CA SER A 142 8.45 9.76 -11.50
C SER A 142 8.50 10.09 -12.99
N LEU A 143 8.11 11.30 -13.37
CA LEU A 143 8.09 11.73 -14.77
C LEU A 143 9.52 12.01 -15.30
N LYS A 144 10.45 12.30 -14.39
CA LYS A 144 11.88 12.53 -14.69
C LYS A 144 12.75 12.21 -13.47
N GLU A 145 14.06 12.13 -13.66
CA GLU A 145 15.03 12.11 -12.56
C GLU A 145 15.27 13.53 -12.05
N TYR A 146 15.19 13.73 -10.73
CA TYR A 146 15.43 15.01 -10.08
C TYR A 146 15.55 14.84 -8.56
N THR A 147 16.11 15.86 -7.91
CA THR A 147 15.88 16.14 -6.50
C THR A 147 15.36 17.57 -6.34
N CYS A 148 14.85 17.91 -5.16
CA CYS A 148 14.41 19.27 -4.90
C CYS A 148 15.60 20.25 -4.68
N CYS A 149 16.86 19.83 -4.97
CA CYS A 149 18.05 20.66 -4.80
C CYS A 149 19.19 20.18 -5.72
N ASP A 150 18.99 20.16 -7.04
CA ASP A 150 19.99 19.68 -8.00
C ASP A 150 21.12 20.70 -8.23
N THR A 151 20.86 21.98 -8.04
CA THR A 151 21.93 23.00 -7.99
C THR A 151 22.64 22.92 -6.65
N PRO A 152 24.01 22.84 -6.63
CA PRO A 152 24.77 22.79 -5.39
C PRO A 152 24.48 23.99 -4.45
N GLY A 153 24.36 23.70 -3.15
CA GLY A 153 24.00 24.65 -2.10
C GLY A 153 22.54 24.45 -1.64
N ILE A 154 22.36 24.21 -0.34
CA ILE A 154 21.02 23.90 0.22
C ILE A 154 20.04 25.09 0.16
N GLU A 155 20.55 26.30 -0.04
CA GLU A 155 19.74 27.50 -0.32
C GLU A 155 18.96 27.40 -1.63
N ASN A 156 19.43 26.60 -2.60
CA ASN A 156 18.79 26.36 -3.90
C ASN A 156 17.65 25.33 -3.84
N PHE A 157 17.29 24.87 -2.64
CA PHE A 157 16.16 23.96 -2.47
C PHE A 157 14.84 24.58 -2.94
N ALA A 158 14.11 23.88 -3.81
CA ALA A 158 12.75 24.22 -4.22
C ALA A 158 11.98 22.96 -4.62
N LEU A 159 10.66 22.90 -4.34
CA LEU A 159 9.79 21.88 -4.93
C LEU A 159 9.79 22.01 -6.45
N THR A 160 9.66 20.89 -7.15
CA THR A 160 9.64 20.88 -8.61
C THR A 160 8.21 20.84 -9.16
N SER A 161 8.08 20.88 -10.49
CA SER A 161 6.77 20.76 -11.15
C SER A 161 6.07 19.43 -10.85
N GLU A 162 6.80 18.36 -10.55
CA GLU A 162 6.16 17.08 -10.21
C GLU A 162 5.39 17.17 -8.89
N GLU A 163 5.98 17.80 -7.87
CA GLU A 163 5.27 18.05 -6.62
C GLU A 163 4.15 19.10 -6.80
N THR A 164 4.44 20.23 -7.45
CA THR A 164 3.51 21.38 -7.48
C THR A 164 2.32 21.18 -8.42
N ASP A 165 2.51 20.50 -9.55
CA ASP A 165 1.50 20.36 -10.61
C ASP A 165 0.69 19.07 -10.49
N TYR A 166 1.25 18.02 -9.85
CA TYR A 166 0.63 16.70 -9.76
C TYR A 166 0.40 16.24 -8.31
N VAL A 167 1.45 16.03 -7.51
CA VAL A 167 1.34 15.38 -6.18
C VAL A 167 0.53 16.23 -5.21
N ILE A 168 0.90 17.50 -5.02
CA ILE A 168 0.23 18.42 -4.10
C ILE A 168 -1.24 18.64 -4.44
N PRO A 169 -1.65 18.89 -5.70
CA PRO A 169 -3.07 19.02 -6.04
C PRO A 169 -3.89 17.77 -5.70
N ILE A 170 -3.39 16.57 -5.99
CA ILE A 170 -4.11 15.32 -5.66
C ILE A 170 -4.16 15.09 -4.15
N LEU A 171 -3.08 15.35 -3.40
CA LEU A 171 -3.11 15.27 -1.94
C LEU A 171 -4.14 16.22 -1.32
N LYS A 172 -4.30 17.42 -1.86
CA LYS A 172 -5.34 18.36 -1.39
C LYS A 172 -6.75 17.83 -1.64
N GLU A 173 -7.01 17.19 -2.79
CA GLU A 173 -8.28 16.52 -3.05
C GLU A 173 -8.51 15.37 -2.05
N ILE A 174 -7.49 14.56 -1.76
CA ILE A 174 -7.57 13.47 -0.78
C ILE A 174 -7.83 14.01 0.62
N ILE A 175 -7.11 15.03 1.07
CA ILE A 175 -7.27 15.66 2.39
C ILE A 175 -8.66 16.29 2.54
N ALA A 176 -9.20 16.88 1.49
CA ALA A 176 -10.56 17.42 1.50
C ALA A 176 -11.64 16.34 1.70
N ILE A 177 -11.36 15.10 1.27
CA ILE A 177 -12.24 13.93 1.45
C ILE A 177 -12.01 13.26 2.82
N ASN A 178 -10.75 13.12 3.22
CA ASN A 178 -10.34 12.50 4.49
C ASN A 178 -9.26 13.36 5.15
N PRO A 179 -9.64 14.27 6.05
CA PRO A 179 -8.68 15.16 6.72
C PRO A 179 -7.72 14.44 7.68
N ASP A 180 -8.05 13.22 8.10
CA ASP A 180 -7.23 12.41 9.00
C ASP A 180 -6.22 11.52 8.25
N ILE A 181 -6.03 11.73 6.95
CA ILE A 181 -5.05 10.99 6.14
C ILE A 181 -3.65 11.15 6.70
N ARG A 182 -2.90 10.06 6.79
CA ARG A 182 -1.49 10.07 7.21
C ARG A 182 -0.59 10.03 6.00
N ILE A 183 0.44 10.86 5.98
CA ILE A 183 1.36 11.00 4.86
C ILE A 183 2.78 10.67 5.32
N LEU A 184 3.40 9.69 4.61
CA LEU A 184 4.78 9.24 4.78
C LEU A 184 5.61 9.70 3.58
N GLY A 185 6.70 10.41 3.81
CA GLY A 185 7.67 10.76 2.78
C GLY A 185 8.86 9.81 2.76
N SER A 186 9.34 9.40 1.58
CA SER A 186 10.54 8.55 1.45
C SER A 186 11.42 9.04 0.30
N PRO A 187 12.74 9.30 0.51
CA PRO A 187 13.66 9.67 -0.57
C PRO A 187 14.25 8.41 -1.23
N TRP A 188 14.43 8.46 -2.56
CA TRP A 188 15.17 7.43 -3.31
C TRP A 188 16.64 7.77 -3.45
N THR A 189 16.98 9.06 -3.41
CA THR A 189 18.36 9.54 -3.51
C THR A 189 18.50 10.93 -2.89
N CYS A 190 19.72 11.29 -2.52
CA CYS A 190 20.08 12.67 -2.19
C CYS A 190 20.50 13.45 -3.46
N PRO A 191 20.62 14.79 -3.40
CA PRO A 191 21.19 15.60 -4.48
C PRO A 191 22.54 15.08 -4.96
N LEU A 192 22.80 15.15 -6.28
CA LEU A 192 24.01 14.57 -6.90
C LEU A 192 25.30 15.12 -6.32
N TRP A 193 25.34 16.42 -5.98
CA TRP A 193 26.53 17.06 -5.42
C TRP A 193 26.89 16.58 -4.01
N MET A 194 25.92 15.94 -3.29
CA MET A 194 26.15 15.31 -1.99
C MET A 194 26.64 13.85 -2.10
N LYS A 195 26.68 13.25 -3.29
CA LYS A 195 26.98 11.81 -3.47
C LYS A 195 28.46 11.51 -3.60
N ASP A 196 28.86 10.38 -3.05
CA ASP A 196 30.16 9.73 -3.25
C ASP A 196 29.97 8.39 -3.98
N TYR A 197 30.60 8.25 -5.13
CA TYR A 197 30.48 7.05 -5.98
C TYR A 197 31.69 6.10 -5.86
N ARG A 198 32.64 6.34 -4.97
CA ARG A 198 33.87 5.53 -4.87
C ARG A 198 33.60 4.08 -4.48
N LYS A 199 32.71 3.83 -3.51
CA LYS A 199 32.35 2.45 -3.07
C LYS A 199 31.24 1.85 -3.90
N TYR A 200 30.26 2.64 -4.29
CA TYR A 200 29.11 2.23 -5.08
C TYR A 200 29.03 3.08 -6.36
N PRO A 201 29.71 2.67 -7.45
CA PRO A 201 29.73 3.42 -8.70
C PRO A 201 28.34 3.55 -9.33
N VAL A 202 28.18 4.59 -10.12
CA VAL A 202 26.99 4.82 -10.96
C VAL A 202 26.59 3.55 -11.71
N TYR A 203 25.32 3.18 -11.65
CA TYR A 203 24.79 2.00 -12.31
C TYR A 203 24.17 2.38 -13.66
N GLN A 204 24.57 1.69 -14.74
CA GLN A 204 24.06 1.90 -16.12
C GLN A 204 24.12 3.36 -16.60
N ASN A 205 25.15 4.12 -16.24
CA ASN A 205 25.32 5.53 -16.61
C ASN A 205 24.18 6.45 -16.15
N ARG A 206 23.49 6.11 -15.05
CA ARG A 206 22.43 6.94 -14.46
C ARG A 206 22.94 7.58 -13.18
N GLU A 207 23.16 8.88 -13.22
CA GLU A 207 23.81 9.63 -12.13
C GLU A 207 23.00 9.63 -10.83
N TYR A 208 21.66 9.48 -10.91
CA TYR A 208 20.80 9.38 -9.73
C TYR A 208 20.79 7.97 -9.10
N THR A 209 21.51 6.98 -9.67
CA THR A 209 21.62 5.64 -9.10
C THR A 209 22.88 5.46 -8.25
N ALA A 210 22.81 4.54 -7.28
CA ALA A 210 23.94 4.17 -6.42
C ALA A 210 24.57 5.36 -5.69
N GLY A 211 25.87 5.28 -5.35
CA GLY A 211 26.56 6.25 -4.52
C GLY A 211 26.16 6.18 -3.06
N GLN A 212 26.86 6.93 -2.22
CA GLN A 212 26.60 7.13 -0.80
C GLN A 212 26.52 8.61 -0.48
N LEU A 213 25.84 8.98 0.60
CA LEU A 213 25.84 10.35 1.10
C LEU A 213 27.20 10.65 1.73
N LYS A 214 27.86 11.73 1.30
CA LYS A 214 29.11 12.17 1.91
C LYS A 214 28.84 12.70 3.32
N PRO A 215 29.61 12.29 4.34
CA PRO A 215 29.41 12.75 5.73
C PRO A 215 29.46 14.28 5.91
N GLU A 216 30.26 14.97 5.13
CA GLU A 216 30.37 16.44 5.16
C GLU A 216 29.06 17.15 4.79
N TYR A 217 28.12 16.46 4.12
CA TYR A 217 26.79 17.00 3.74
C TYR A 217 25.65 16.48 4.62
N TYR A 218 25.92 15.83 5.75
CA TYR A 218 24.84 15.36 6.63
C TYR A 218 23.96 16.51 7.13
N ALA A 219 24.55 17.65 7.48
CA ALA A 219 23.80 18.83 7.91
C ALA A 219 22.94 19.43 6.79
N ASP A 220 23.48 19.51 5.57
CA ASP A 220 22.74 20.00 4.41
C ASP A 220 21.61 19.06 4.04
N TYR A 221 21.85 17.74 4.09
CA TYR A 221 20.80 16.75 3.79
C TYR A 221 19.71 16.71 4.87
N ALA A 222 20.05 16.90 6.15
CA ALA A 222 19.06 17.07 7.20
C ALA A 222 18.21 18.34 6.97
N THR A 223 18.86 19.44 6.55
CA THR A 223 18.16 20.68 6.16
C THR A 223 17.27 20.48 4.94
N TYR A 224 17.65 19.62 3.98
CA TYR A 224 16.84 19.24 2.83
C TYR A 224 15.50 18.62 3.28
N PHE A 225 15.51 17.67 4.23
CA PHE A 225 14.28 17.09 4.80
C PHE A 225 13.41 18.14 5.50
N VAL A 226 14.04 19.01 6.31
CA VAL A 226 13.31 20.08 7.01
C VAL A 226 12.60 21.00 6.00
N LYS A 227 13.33 21.49 4.99
CA LYS A 227 12.78 22.36 3.94
C LYS A 227 11.65 21.67 3.16
N TRP A 228 11.81 20.36 2.84
CA TRP A 228 10.78 19.61 2.12
C TRP A 228 9.49 19.49 2.96
N ILE A 229 9.60 19.12 4.24
CA ILE A 229 8.45 19.02 5.14
C ILE A 229 7.76 20.40 5.28
N GLN A 230 8.52 21.45 5.52
CA GLN A 230 8.00 22.82 5.65
C GLN A 230 7.33 23.30 4.36
N ALA A 231 7.88 22.97 3.19
CA ALA A 231 7.28 23.33 1.90
C ALA A 231 5.91 22.67 1.70
N PHE A 232 5.75 21.38 2.07
CA PHE A 232 4.44 20.71 2.06
C PHE A 232 3.48 21.32 3.10
N GLN A 233 3.94 21.56 4.32
CA GLN A 233 3.13 22.20 5.39
C GLN A 233 2.65 23.60 4.96
N ALA A 234 3.47 24.37 4.27
CA ALA A 234 3.10 25.68 3.74
C ALA A 234 1.95 25.60 2.71
N THR A 235 1.73 24.43 2.09
CA THR A 235 0.58 24.19 1.20
C THR A 235 -0.65 23.64 1.93
N GLY A 236 -0.57 23.44 3.25
CA GLY A 236 -1.64 22.85 4.08
C GLY A 236 -1.60 21.32 4.16
N ILE A 237 -0.50 20.69 3.73
CA ILE A 237 -0.33 19.23 3.73
C ILE A 237 0.60 18.82 4.88
N PRO A 238 0.09 18.12 5.93
CA PRO A 238 0.93 17.66 7.03
C PRO A 238 1.75 16.44 6.58
N ILE A 239 3.02 16.38 6.99
CA ILE A 239 3.88 15.20 6.84
C ILE A 239 4.01 14.51 8.19
N ASN A 240 3.35 13.36 8.35
CA ASN A 240 3.27 12.65 9.62
C ASN A 240 4.53 11.85 9.92
N ALA A 241 5.20 11.35 8.88
CA ALA A 241 6.41 10.56 9.02
C ALA A 241 7.31 10.66 7.78
N ILE A 242 8.56 10.27 7.96
CA ILE A 242 9.49 10.00 6.86
C ILE A 242 10.21 8.67 7.10
N THR A 243 10.66 8.02 6.01
CA THR A 243 11.79 7.09 6.08
C THR A 243 13.08 7.81 5.69
N ILE A 244 14.20 7.36 6.23
CA ILE A 244 15.49 8.04 5.98
C ILE A 244 15.96 7.81 4.55
N GLN A 245 15.73 6.61 4.02
CA GLN A 245 16.12 6.22 2.66
C GLN A 245 15.27 5.03 2.19
N ASN A 246 14.65 5.14 1.01
CA ASN A 246 14.05 3.98 0.34
C ASN A 246 15.13 2.99 -0.08
N GLU A 247 14.95 1.73 0.25
CA GLU A 247 15.81 0.61 -0.12
C GLU A 247 17.32 0.88 0.04
N PRO A 248 17.80 1.19 1.24
CA PRO A 248 19.15 1.68 1.47
C PRO A 248 20.27 0.70 1.09
N LEU A 249 19.96 -0.55 0.81
CA LEU A 249 20.95 -1.55 0.38
C LEU A 249 20.88 -1.88 -1.12
N ASN A 250 19.91 -1.31 -1.84
CA ASN A 250 19.71 -1.50 -3.28
C ASN A 250 20.43 -0.39 -4.06
N ASN A 251 21.52 -0.74 -4.74
CA ASN A 251 22.29 0.20 -5.56
C ASN A 251 21.93 0.20 -7.05
N LYS A 252 20.84 -0.48 -7.43
CA LYS A 252 20.45 -0.68 -8.84
C LYS A 252 19.12 -0.05 -9.18
N ASN A 253 18.32 0.30 -8.18
CA ASN A 253 17.04 0.98 -8.41
C ASN A 253 17.27 2.37 -9.02
N SER A 254 16.35 2.84 -9.79
CA SER A 254 16.41 4.16 -10.43
C SER A 254 15.34 5.08 -9.80
N ALA A 255 15.67 6.03 -8.94
CA ALA A 255 16.94 6.39 -8.37
C ALA A 255 17.32 5.50 -7.18
N SER A 256 18.53 5.66 -6.67
CA SER A 256 18.95 4.98 -5.43
C SER A 256 20.11 5.70 -4.74
N LEU A 257 20.26 5.41 -3.46
CA LEU A 257 21.38 5.82 -2.63
C LEU A 257 21.66 4.69 -1.65
N VAL A 258 22.89 4.21 -1.61
CA VAL A 258 23.26 3.21 -0.61
C VAL A 258 23.52 3.92 0.72
N MET A 259 22.89 3.43 1.77
CA MET A 259 23.09 3.91 3.12
C MET A 259 23.13 2.69 4.06
N GLU A 260 24.32 2.26 4.43
CA GLU A 260 24.52 1.14 5.35
C GLU A 260 23.98 1.51 6.75
N TRP A 261 23.70 0.53 7.62
CA TRP A 261 23.09 0.81 8.93
C TRP A 261 23.93 1.79 9.79
N LYS A 262 25.27 1.76 9.66
CA LYS A 262 26.17 2.69 10.37
C LYS A 262 25.98 4.13 9.88
N GLU A 263 25.85 4.30 8.57
CA GLU A 263 25.65 5.61 7.95
C GLU A 263 24.27 6.17 8.32
N GLN A 264 23.23 5.34 8.29
CA GLN A 264 21.89 5.76 8.69
C GLN A 264 21.83 6.11 10.19
N ARG A 265 22.50 5.31 11.06
CA ARG A 265 22.68 5.63 12.46
C ARG A 265 23.35 6.99 12.68
N ASP A 266 24.45 7.26 11.97
CA ASP A 266 25.20 8.49 12.15
C ASP A 266 24.47 9.69 11.54
N PHE A 267 23.77 9.50 10.43
CA PHE A 267 22.93 10.53 9.84
C PHE A 267 21.73 10.91 10.73
N VAL A 268 21.07 9.96 11.36
CA VAL A 268 19.92 10.26 12.22
C VAL A 268 20.30 11.10 13.44
N LYS A 269 21.55 11.01 13.93
CA LYS A 269 22.07 11.87 15.00
C LYS A 269 22.23 13.33 14.56
N VAL A 270 22.17 13.62 13.26
CA VAL A 270 22.12 14.97 12.70
C VAL A 270 20.68 15.36 12.34
N LEU A 271 19.93 14.42 11.73
CA LEU A 271 18.56 14.65 11.27
C LEU A 271 17.59 14.92 12.44
N GLY A 272 17.68 14.11 13.52
CA GLY A 272 16.81 14.25 14.68
C GLY A 272 16.88 15.63 15.32
N PRO A 273 18.07 16.11 15.72
CA PRO A 273 18.23 17.47 16.23
C PRO A 273 17.80 18.57 15.25
N ALA A 274 17.96 18.36 13.93
CA ALA A 274 17.47 19.31 12.93
C ALA A 274 15.93 19.41 12.93
N PHE A 275 15.23 18.28 13.13
CA PHE A 275 13.77 18.26 13.27
C PHE A 275 13.32 18.95 14.56
N GLU A 276 13.99 18.67 15.68
CA GLU A 276 13.70 19.35 16.95
C GLU A 276 13.91 20.86 16.84
N ALA A 277 15.02 21.31 16.28
CA ALA A 277 15.33 22.72 16.07
C ALA A 277 14.31 23.41 15.15
N ALA A 278 13.73 22.69 14.19
CA ALA A 278 12.69 23.17 13.29
C ALA A 278 11.26 23.06 13.86
N GLY A 279 11.09 22.51 15.08
CA GLY A 279 9.79 22.29 15.72
C GLY A 279 8.91 21.25 15.00
N LEU A 280 9.52 20.28 14.31
CA LEU A 280 8.82 19.25 13.56
C LEU A 280 8.47 18.06 14.46
N SER A 281 7.21 17.62 14.46
CA SER A 281 6.74 16.40 15.11
C SER A 281 6.71 15.17 14.17
N THR A 282 7.24 15.31 12.98
CA THR A 282 7.31 14.25 11.95
C THR A 282 8.13 13.07 12.46
N LYS A 283 7.55 11.87 12.47
CA LYS A 283 8.22 10.63 12.89
C LYS A 283 9.29 10.23 11.89
N ILE A 284 10.39 9.64 12.38
CA ILE A 284 11.48 9.11 11.55
C ILE A 284 11.49 7.59 11.66
N TYR A 285 11.36 6.88 10.53
CA TYR A 285 11.48 5.44 10.45
C TYR A 285 12.81 5.04 9.80
N ALA A 286 13.48 4.09 10.41
CA ALA A 286 14.71 3.50 9.88
C ALA A 286 14.42 2.43 8.82
N TYR A 287 15.44 2.08 8.06
CA TYR A 287 15.52 0.99 7.10
C TYR A 287 14.70 1.26 5.84
N ASP A 288 13.45 0.74 5.72
CA ASP A 288 12.59 0.87 4.54
C ASP A 288 13.01 -0.05 3.38
N HIS A 289 13.17 -1.36 3.65
CA HIS A 289 13.65 -2.34 2.69
C HIS A 289 13.21 -3.78 3.04
N ASN A 290 13.77 -4.76 2.30
CA ASN A 290 13.44 -6.19 2.35
C ASN A 290 13.77 -6.86 3.69
N TYR A 291 13.06 -7.94 4.02
CA TYR A 291 13.32 -8.75 5.22
C TYR A 291 14.69 -9.46 5.22
N ASN A 292 15.32 -9.65 4.08
CA ASN A 292 16.59 -10.40 3.96
C ASN A 292 17.84 -9.52 3.97
N TYR A 293 17.70 -8.21 4.18
CA TYR A 293 18.82 -7.24 4.15
C TYR A 293 19.69 -7.35 2.88
N ASP A 294 19.04 -7.70 1.74
CA ASP A 294 19.70 -7.95 0.43
C ASP A 294 20.85 -8.96 0.49
N ASN A 295 20.72 -9.97 1.36
CA ASN A 295 21.73 -10.99 1.61
C ASN A 295 23.12 -10.45 2.03
N LYS A 296 23.18 -9.24 2.58
CA LYS A 296 24.39 -8.63 3.14
C LYS A 296 24.46 -8.93 4.63
N SER A 297 25.28 -9.90 5.02
CA SER A 297 25.36 -10.40 6.39
C SER A 297 25.81 -9.35 7.41
N ASP A 298 26.62 -8.37 7.00
CA ASP A 298 27.06 -7.23 7.80
C ASP A 298 25.97 -6.18 8.03
N GLN A 299 24.82 -6.31 7.31
CA GLN A 299 23.65 -5.45 7.45
C GLN A 299 22.49 -6.16 8.19
N ASN A 300 22.67 -7.41 8.60
CA ASN A 300 21.65 -8.15 9.34
C ASN A 300 21.21 -7.39 10.60
N GLY A 301 19.89 -7.33 10.81
CA GLY A 301 19.32 -6.63 11.93
C GLY A 301 19.50 -5.11 11.87
N TYR A 302 19.57 -4.56 10.69
CA TYR A 302 19.75 -3.15 10.41
C TYR A 302 18.98 -2.21 11.38
N PRO A 303 17.67 -2.36 11.64
CA PRO A 303 16.96 -1.48 12.56
C PRO A 303 17.50 -1.57 14.00
N TYR A 304 17.67 -2.77 14.54
CA TYR A 304 18.09 -2.89 15.94
C TYR A 304 19.58 -2.56 16.14
N GLN A 305 20.40 -2.62 15.08
CA GLN A 305 21.76 -2.05 15.16
C GLN A 305 21.73 -0.53 15.41
N ILE A 306 20.75 0.16 14.81
CA ILE A 306 20.53 1.59 15.06
C ILE A 306 19.93 1.81 16.45
N TYR A 307 18.96 0.97 16.88
CA TYR A 307 18.33 1.10 18.20
C TYR A 307 19.30 0.90 19.36
N ASN A 308 20.39 0.13 19.15
CA ASN A 308 21.44 -0.07 20.15
C ASN A 308 22.32 1.19 20.39
N ASP A 309 22.27 2.19 19.50
CA ASP A 309 22.96 3.48 19.73
C ASP A 309 22.05 4.40 20.55
N SER A 310 22.49 4.78 21.75
CA SER A 310 21.69 5.55 22.70
C SER A 310 21.30 6.95 22.23
N GLU A 311 22.04 7.54 21.30
CA GLU A 311 21.71 8.84 20.73
C GLU A 311 20.76 8.69 19.53
N ALA A 312 21.06 7.77 18.61
CA ALA A 312 20.24 7.56 17.42
C ALA A 312 18.82 7.09 17.77
N THR A 313 18.68 6.16 18.74
CA THR A 313 17.39 5.58 19.10
C THR A 313 16.35 6.60 19.60
N LYS A 314 16.80 7.74 20.15
CA LYS A 314 15.91 8.82 20.63
C LYS A 314 15.05 9.39 19.51
N TYR A 315 15.55 9.40 18.29
CA TYR A 315 14.92 10.04 17.13
C TYR A 315 14.17 9.05 16.24
N ILE A 316 14.39 7.75 16.42
CA ILE A 316 13.76 6.70 15.60
C ILE A 316 12.45 6.25 16.23
N ALA A 317 11.34 6.44 15.51
CA ALA A 317 10.02 5.95 15.90
C ALA A 317 9.86 4.44 15.69
N GLY A 318 10.54 3.87 14.69
CA GLY A 318 10.45 2.47 14.35
C GLY A 318 11.17 2.13 13.05
N ALA A 319 10.78 1.00 12.43
CA ALA A 319 11.34 0.53 11.16
C ALA A 319 10.26 0.28 10.11
N ALA A 320 10.64 0.49 8.85
CA ALA A 320 9.82 0.26 7.67
C ALA A 320 10.34 -0.94 6.87
N TYR A 321 9.42 -1.72 6.28
CA TYR A 321 9.76 -2.96 5.58
C TYR A 321 9.04 -3.12 4.24
N HIS A 322 9.71 -3.86 3.32
CA HIS A 322 9.23 -4.36 2.03
C HIS A 322 9.30 -5.88 2.00
N ASP A 323 8.66 -6.54 1.03
CA ASP A 323 8.60 -8.02 0.94
C ASP A 323 9.21 -8.62 -0.33
N TYR A 324 10.05 -7.88 -1.04
CA TYR A 324 10.71 -8.42 -2.24
C TYR A 324 11.78 -9.48 -1.95
N GLY A 325 12.13 -9.67 -0.69
CA GLY A 325 13.08 -10.70 -0.27
C GLY A 325 13.00 -11.03 1.21
N GLY A 326 13.32 -12.28 1.55
CA GLY A 326 13.34 -12.76 2.92
C GLY A 326 11.99 -13.29 3.41
N ASN A 327 11.79 -13.25 4.72
CA ASN A 327 10.60 -13.77 5.37
C ASN A 327 10.09 -12.79 6.43
N ARG A 328 8.77 -12.56 6.46
CA ARG A 328 8.11 -11.65 7.41
C ARG A 328 8.32 -11.98 8.90
N SER A 329 8.84 -13.18 9.22
CA SER A 329 9.26 -13.50 10.60
C SER A 329 10.31 -12.54 11.14
N GLU A 330 11.02 -11.83 10.27
CA GLU A 330 11.95 -10.77 10.66
C GLU A 330 11.26 -9.63 11.41
N LEU A 331 10.02 -9.32 11.06
CA LEU A 331 9.21 -8.33 11.81
C LEU A 331 9.08 -8.72 13.28
N LEU A 332 8.80 -10.01 13.55
CA LEU A 332 8.72 -10.51 14.93
C LEU A 332 10.07 -10.46 15.65
N ASN A 333 11.16 -10.79 14.94
CA ASN A 333 12.51 -10.71 15.49
C ASN A 333 12.87 -9.29 15.93
N VAL A 334 12.51 -8.29 15.13
CA VAL A 334 12.76 -6.87 15.44
C VAL A 334 11.83 -6.40 16.56
N TYR A 335 10.53 -6.75 16.50
CA TYR A 335 9.59 -6.42 17.56
C TYR A 335 10.01 -6.95 18.94
N GLN A 336 10.44 -8.21 19.01
CA GLN A 336 10.87 -8.82 20.28
C GLN A 336 12.08 -8.11 20.92
N ARG A 337 12.90 -7.44 20.12
CA ARG A 337 14.08 -6.69 20.60
C ARG A 337 13.78 -5.27 21.02
N ALA A 338 12.75 -4.66 20.42
CA ALA A 338 12.35 -3.29 20.67
C ALA A 338 10.82 -3.13 20.54
N PRO A 339 10.04 -3.70 21.49
CA PRO A 339 8.57 -3.73 21.40
C PRO A 339 7.93 -2.33 21.52
N GLU A 340 8.67 -1.35 22.00
CA GLU A 340 8.25 0.06 22.06
C GLU A 340 8.40 0.80 20.73
N LYS A 341 9.07 0.20 19.74
CA LYS A 341 9.28 0.79 18.41
C LYS A 341 8.20 0.32 17.44
N ASP A 342 7.67 1.25 16.65
CA ASP A 342 6.71 0.93 15.60
C ASP A 342 7.34 0.04 14.51
N LEU A 343 6.54 -0.86 13.94
CA LEU A 343 6.82 -1.49 12.67
C LEU A 343 5.77 -1.03 11.65
N ILE A 344 6.19 -0.68 10.45
CA ILE A 344 5.31 -0.34 9.33
C ILE A 344 5.74 -1.09 8.08
N PHE A 345 4.76 -1.52 7.29
CA PHE A 345 4.99 -2.09 5.97
C PHE A 345 4.71 -1.01 4.93
N THR A 346 5.71 -0.68 4.12
CA THR A 346 5.71 0.55 3.31
C THR A 346 5.70 0.31 1.82
N GLU A 347 5.97 -0.93 1.35
CA GLU A 347 5.99 -1.20 -0.07
C GLU A 347 5.84 -2.67 -0.41
N SER A 348 4.99 -2.95 -1.39
CA SER A 348 4.93 -4.17 -2.20
C SER A 348 4.34 -3.85 -3.56
N SER A 349 4.84 -4.46 -4.62
CA SER A 349 4.38 -4.31 -6.00
C SER A 349 3.79 -5.60 -6.53
N ILE A 350 2.86 -5.45 -7.46
CA ILE A 350 2.39 -6.50 -8.35
C ILE A 350 2.76 -6.15 -9.79
N GLY A 351 2.84 -7.17 -10.64
CA GLY A 351 3.18 -6.96 -12.04
C GLY A 351 3.06 -8.25 -12.86
N THR A 352 3.66 -8.26 -14.05
CA THR A 352 3.60 -9.44 -14.92
C THR A 352 4.30 -10.66 -14.32
N TRP A 353 5.32 -10.46 -13.49
CA TRP A 353 6.11 -11.55 -12.88
C TRP A 353 5.32 -12.43 -11.90
N ASN A 354 4.24 -11.92 -11.33
CA ASN A 354 3.39 -12.65 -10.38
C ASN A 354 1.93 -12.76 -10.84
N ASN A 355 1.65 -12.53 -12.13
CA ASN A 355 0.29 -12.50 -12.70
C ASN A 355 -0.61 -11.49 -11.98
N GLY A 356 -0.12 -10.28 -11.74
CA GLY A 356 -0.74 -9.27 -10.88
C GLY A 356 -2.20 -8.91 -11.22
N HIS A 357 -2.63 -9.06 -12.48
CA HIS A 357 -4.03 -8.87 -12.90
C HIS A 357 -4.94 -10.09 -12.58
N ASP A 358 -4.36 -11.25 -12.33
CA ASP A 358 -5.11 -12.48 -12.05
C ASP A 358 -5.41 -12.60 -10.55
N LEU A 359 -6.61 -12.21 -10.13
CA LEU A 359 -7.04 -12.32 -8.73
C LEU A 359 -7.01 -13.76 -8.21
N THR A 360 -7.18 -14.77 -9.08
CA THR A 360 -7.11 -16.18 -8.68
C THR A 360 -5.72 -16.57 -8.17
N LYS A 361 -4.70 -15.81 -8.55
CA LYS A 361 -3.30 -15.98 -8.10
C LYS A 361 -2.94 -15.06 -6.94
N THR A 362 -3.43 -13.84 -6.95
CA THR A 362 -2.86 -12.75 -6.14
C THR A 362 -3.74 -12.30 -4.98
N LEU A 363 -5.07 -12.37 -5.07
CA LEU A 363 -5.97 -11.82 -4.04
C LEU A 363 -5.69 -12.39 -2.65
N LEU A 364 -5.77 -13.72 -2.52
CA LEU A 364 -5.64 -14.38 -1.22
C LEU A 364 -4.20 -14.41 -0.73
N SER A 365 -3.22 -14.61 -1.65
CA SER A 365 -1.81 -14.61 -1.28
C SER A 365 -1.37 -13.25 -0.76
N ASN A 366 -1.78 -12.15 -1.41
CA ASN A 366 -1.44 -10.80 -0.94
C ASN A 366 -2.14 -10.46 0.37
N MET A 367 -3.43 -10.80 0.52
CA MET A 367 -4.13 -10.60 1.79
C MET A 367 -3.49 -11.41 2.93
N GLU A 368 -3.07 -12.66 2.67
CA GLU A 368 -2.42 -13.50 3.68
C GLU A 368 -0.99 -13.04 4.01
N SER A 369 -0.19 -12.71 2.99
CA SER A 369 1.23 -12.39 3.20
C SER A 369 1.44 -10.95 3.65
N ILE A 370 0.80 -10.00 2.98
CA ILE A 370 1.00 -8.57 3.20
C ILE A 370 -0.05 -8.04 4.19
N GLY A 371 -1.34 -8.20 3.91
CA GLY A 371 -2.40 -7.67 4.76
C GLY A 371 -2.36 -8.27 6.17
N ILE A 372 -2.96 -9.46 6.34
CA ILE A 372 -3.08 -10.13 7.64
C ILE A 372 -1.69 -10.50 8.21
N GLY A 373 -0.77 -10.95 7.35
CA GLY A 373 0.51 -11.49 7.77
C GLY A 373 1.43 -10.46 8.42
N THR A 374 1.55 -9.25 7.84
CA THR A 374 2.38 -8.19 8.43
C THR A 374 1.74 -7.63 9.71
N ILE A 375 0.41 -7.48 9.71
CA ILE A 375 -0.36 -7.04 10.88
C ILE A 375 -0.18 -8.01 12.04
N ASN A 376 -0.30 -9.32 11.82
CA ASN A 376 -0.09 -10.34 12.85
C ASN A 376 1.36 -10.43 13.33
N ASN A 377 2.31 -9.85 12.58
CA ASN A 377 3.71 -9.65 12.97
C ASN A 377 4.00 -8.18 13.36
N TYR A 378 3.01 -7.50 13.94
CA TYR A 378 3.10 -6.18 14.60
C TYR A 378 3.25 -4.97 13.69
N CYS A 379 3.12 -5.06 12.37
CA CYS A 379 3.02 -3.86 11.55
C CYS A 379 1.77 -3.06 11.91
N SER A 380 1.94 -1.78 12.15
CA SER A 380 0.88 -0.82 12.51
C SER A 380 0.30 -0.08 11.30
N ALA A 381 1.00 -0.09 10.17
CA ALA A 381 0.55 0.43 8.88
C ALA A 381 0.90 -0.56 7.77
N VAL A 382 0.09 -0.57 6.70
CA VAL A 382 0.37 -1.34 5.47
C VAL A 382 0.11 -0.43 4.28
N THR A 383 1.17 -0.18 3.52
CA THR A 383 1.13 0.66 2.31
C THR A 383 1.70 -0.15 1.15
N ILE A 384 0.98 -0.17 0.04
CA ILE A 384 1.42 -0.84 -1.20
C ILE A 384 1.99 0.19 -2.19
N TRP A 385 2.70 -0.30 -3.20
CA TRP A 385 3.36 0.55 -4.19
C TRP A 385 2.46 0.82 -5.38
N ASN A 386 2.42 2.12 -5.79
CA ASN A 386 1.60 2.77 -6.80
C ASN A 386 0.09 2.59 -6.63
N LEU A 387 -0.57 3.68 -6.24
CA LEU A 387 -2.03 3.73 -6.19
C LEU A 387 -2.64 3.47 -7.57
N MET A 388 -2.17 4.19 -8.59
CA MET A 388 -2.69 4.12 -9.95
C MET A 388 -1.54 4.18 -10.95
N LEU A 389 -1.60 3.30 -11.95
CA LEU A 389 -0.74 3.35 -13.13
C LEU A 389 -1.62 3.26 -14.39
N GLU A 390 -1.01 3.44 -15.55
CA GLU A 390 -1.74 3.30 -16.82
C GLU A 390 -1.77 1.86 -17.32
N THR A 391 -2.79 1.51 -18.08
CA THR A 391 -2.86 0.27 -18.85
C THR A 391 -3.47 0.52 -20.22
N ASP A 392 -3.24 -0.37 -21.17
CA ASP A 392 -3.94 -0.34 -22.44
C ASP A 392 -5.39 -0.86 -22.31
N PHE A 393 -6.16 -0.71 -23.39
CA PHE A 393 -7.58 -1.10 -23.41
C PHE A 393 -7.85 -2.56 -23.01
N ASN A 394 -6.90 -3.46 -23.22
CA ASN A 394 -7.05 -4.88 -22.92
C ASN A 394 -6.56 -5.24 -21.50
N GLY A 395 -6.21 -4.26 -20.69
CA GLY A 395 -5.59 -4.51 -19.38
C GLY A 395 -4.18 -5.06 -19.50
N SER A 396 -3.60 -5.02 -20.68
CA SER A 396 -2.19 -5.37 -20.91
C SER A 396 -1.35 -4.11 -20.80
N ILE A 397 -0.19 -4.24 -20.18
CA ILE A 397 0.77 -3.15 -20.15
C ILE A 397 1.30 -2.96 -21.57
N PRO A 398 1.35 -1.72 -22.09
CA PRO A 398 2.01 -1.45 -23.35
C PRO A 398 3.41 -2.06 -23.35
N SER A 399 3.76 -2.77 -24.41
CA SER A 399 4.97 -3.60 -24.50
C SER A 399 6.28 -2.87 -24.21
N ASN A 400 6.26 -1.54 -24.25
CA ASN A 400 7.43 -0.70 -24.06
C ASN A 400 7.45 0.06 -22.73
N ASN A 401 6.34 0.11 -21.99
CA ASN A 401 6.16 0.99 -20.86
C ASN A 401 5.16 0.38 -19.89
N GLY A 402 5.52 -0.71 -19.23
CA GLY A 402 4.70 -1.24 -18.17
C GLY A 402 4.56 -0.23 -17.04
N GLY A 403 3.34 -0.06 -16.51
CA GLY A 403 3.08 0.78 -15.37
C GLY A 403 3.50 2.24 -15.57
N GLN A 404 3.04 2.84 -16.65
CA GLN A 404 3.42 4.21 -17.00
C GLN A 404 2.57 5.28 -16.27
N PRO A 405 3.03 6.53 -16.30
CA PRO A 405 4.36 6.94 -16.76
C PRO A 405 5.44 6.54 -15.77
N ASN A 406 6.53 6.01 -16.26
CA ASN A 406 7.76 5.90 -15.50
C ASN A 406 8.93 6.38 -16.36
N ARG A 407 10.07 6.57 -15.73
CA ARG A 407 11.28 7.01 -16.40
C ARG A 407 12.18 5.83 -16.78
N PRO A 408 13.18 6.04 -17.66
CA PRO A 408 14.15 5.00 -17.99
C PRO A 408 14.78 4.40 -16.72
N GLY A 409 14.65 3.09 -16.53
CA GLY A 409 15.15 2.35 -15.39
C GLY A 409 14.14 2.09 -14.27
N GLY A 410 12.96 2.67 -14.33
CA GLY A 410 11.82 2.25 -13.54
C GLY A 410 11.28 0.90 -13.99
N CYS A 411 10.41 0.30 -13.18
CA CYS A 411 9.80 -1.00 -13.48
C CYS A 411 8.93 -0.92 -14.74
N GLN A 412 9.25 -1.75 -15.74
CA GLN A 412 8.53 -1.80 -17.01
C GLN A 412 7.36 -2.79 -17.01
N THR A 413 7.14 -3.50 -15.91
CA THR A 413 6.19 -4.60 -15.80
C THR A 413 5.34 -4.53 -14.55
N CYS A 414 5.42 -3.43 -13.79
CA CYS A 414 4.61 -3.18 -12.60
C CYS A 414 3.18 -2.78 -12.96
N PHE A 415 2.21 -3.18 -12.13
CA PHE A 415 0.84 -2.69 -12.12
C PHE A 415 0.59 -1.79 -10.91
N GLY A 416 -0.39 -0.88 -11.02
CA GLY A 416 -0.91 -0.15 -9.87
C GLY A 416 -1.78 -1.02 -8.96
N ALA A 417 -2.18 -0.50 -7.83
CA ALA A 417 -3.32 -1.04 -7.09
C ALA A 417 -4.56 -1.01 -7.98
N VAL A 418 -4.67 0.03 -8.78
CA VAL A 418 -5.58 0.13 -9.91
C VAL A 418 -4.83 0.59 -11.15
N ASP A 419 -5.33 0.21 -12.34
CA ASP A 419 -4.78 0.65 -13.62
C ASP A 419 -5.84 1.42 -14.40
N LEU A 420 -5.45 2.63 -14.86
CA LEU A 420 -6.30 3.52 -15.65
C LEU A 420 -6.24 3.13 -17.12
N ASN A 421 -7.40 2.96 -17.76
CA ASN A 421 -7.48 2.76 -19.20
C ASN A 421 -7.15 4.07 -19.94
N MET A 422 -6.05 4.07 -20.67
CA MET A 422 -5.57 5.26 -21.38
C MET A 422 -6.38 5.61 -22.63
N SER A 423 -7.27 4.72 -23.09
CA SER A 423 -8.13 5.00 -24.26
C SER A 423 -9.32 5.91 -23.90
N ASP A 424 -9.82 5.85 -22.68
CA ASP A 424 -10.98 6.63 -22.23
C ASP A 424 -10.70 7.55 -21.04
N LEU A 425 -9.58 7.34 -20.34
CA LEU A 425 -9.15 8.08 -19.15
C LEU A 425 -10.20 8.06 -18.02
N LYS A 426 -10.97 7.01 -17.94
CA LYS A 426 -12.10 6.83 -17.02
C LYS A 426 -12.16 5.44 -16.42
N THR A 427 -12.12 4.40 -17.24
CA THR A 427 -12.24 3.01 -16.81
C THR A 427 -11.03 2.62 -15.94
N ILE A 428 -11.31 2.02 -14.79
CA ILE A 428 -10.31 1.61 -13.80
C ILE A 428 -10.39 0.11 -13.58
N TYR A 429 -9.26 -0.58 -13.74
CA TYR A 429 -9.10 -2.00 -13.44
C TYR A 429 -8.52 -2.16 -12.03
N MET A 430 -9.27 -2.81 -11.14
CA MET A 430 -8.84 -3.04 -9.76
C MET A 430 -8.01 -4.31 -9.65
N ASN A 431 -6.85 -4.23 -9.00
CA ASN A 431 -5.95 -5.34 -8.75
C ASN A 431 -6.00 -5.78 -7.27
N SER A 432 -5.39 -6.91 -6.95
CA SER A 432 -5.43 -7.51 -5.61
C SER A 432 -4.99 -6.57 -4.48
N HIS A 433 -4.04 -5.70 -4.73
CA HIS A 433 -3.58 -4.69 -3.77
C HIS A 433 -4.68 -3.68 -3.41
N TYR A 434 -5.48 -3.24 -4.40
CA TYR A 434 -6.61 -2.35 -4.12
C TYR A 434 -7.67 -3.04 -3.26
N TYR A 435 -8.05 -4.27 -3.61
CA TYR A 435 -8.97 -5.06 -2.78
C TYR A 435 -8.46 -5.22 -1.35
N MET A 436 -7.17 -5.51 -1.18
CA MET A 436 -6.56 -5.70 0.13
C MET A 436 -6.68 -4.44 1.00
N ILE A 437 -6.27 -3.27 0.48
CA ILE A 437 -6.36 -2.02 1.27
C ILE A 437 -7.81 -1.60 1.52
N CYS A 438 -8.74 -1.85 0.58
CA CYS A 438 -10.16 -1.57 0.77
C CYS A 438 -10.77 -2.45 1.86
N HIS A 439 -10.52 -3.77 1.85
CA HIS A 439 -11.01 -4.70 2.87
C HIS A 439 -10.52 -4.34 4.28
N LEU A 440 -9.25 -3.96 4.41
CA LEU A 440 -8.68 -3.56 5.70
C LEU A 440 -9.26 -2.21 6.15
N SER A 441 -9.22 -1.20 5.29
CA SER A 441 -9.64 0.17 5.63
C SER A 441 -11.14 0.31 5.89
N ALA A 442 -11.99 -0.46 5.21
CA ALA A 442 -13.44 -0.39 5.38
C ALA A 442 -13.88 -0.66 6.82
N VAL A 443 -13.16 -1.50 7.53
CA VAL A 443 -13.55 -1.96 8.87
C VAL A 443 -12.59 -1.55 9.98
N VAL A 444 -11.29 -1.37 9.68
CA VAL A 444 -10.25 -0.99 10.65
C VAL A 444 -9.87 0.47 10.47
N ARG A 445 -10.12 1.29 11.47
CA ARG A 445 -9.85 2.73 11.44
C ARG A 445 -8.51 3.08 12.09
N PRO A 446 -7.87 4.20 11.73
CA PRO A 446 -6.71 4.71 12.48
C PRO A 446 -7.00 4.81 13.98
N GLY A 447 -6.06 4.34 14.80
CA GLY A 447 -6.25 4.23 16.24
C GLY A 447 -6.89 2.93 16.73
N ALA A 448 -7.39 2.06 15.83
CA ALA A 448 -7.86 0.73 16.21
C ALA A 448 -6.73 -0.09 16.85
N ILE A 449 -7.06 -0.87 17.85
CA ILE A 449 -6.10 -1.77 18.52
C ILE A 449 -6.32 -3.18 17.98
N ARG A 450 -5.25 -3.85 17.52
CA ARG A 450 -5.32 -5.28 17.22
C ARG A 450 -5.52 -6.05 18.53
N ILE A 451 -6.49 -6.98 18.55
CA ILE A 451 -6.88 -7.75 19.74
C ILE A 451 -6.65 -9.24 19.54
N GLY A 452 -6.63 -9.97 20.66
CA GLY A 452 -6.48 -11.42 20.67
C GLY A 452 -7.71 -12.14 20.13
N THR A 453 -7.48 -13.38 19.71
CA THR A 453 -8.50 -14.33 19.27
C THR A 453 -8.17 -15.72 19.80
N SER A 454 -9.19 -16.57 19.97
CA SER A 454 -9.03 -17.97 20.34
C SER A 454 -10.10 -18.85 19.69
N GLY A 455 -9.94 -20.15 19.78
CA GLY A 455 -10.90 -21.13 19.25
C GLY A 455 -10.52 -21.65 17.88
N TYR A 456 -11.42 -21.55 16.89
CA TYR A 456 -11.26 -22.22 15.61
C TYR A 456 -10.10 -21.68 14.79
N THR A 457 -9.24 -22.58 14.35
CA THR A 457 -8.16 -22.38 13.36
C THR A 457 -8.22 -23.46 12.30
N ASP A 458 -7.80 -23.14 11.10
CA ASP A 458 -7.77 -24.06 9.94
C ASP A 458 -6.65 -23.58 9.00
N ASN A 459 -6.00 -24.50 8.29
CA ASN A 459 -4.92 -24.15 7.35
C ASN A 459 -5.40 -23.30 6.17
N ASP A 460 -6.70 -23.37 5.85
CA ASP A 460 -7.33 -22.62 4.76
C ASP A 460 -7.84 -21.23 5.21
N ILE A 461 -7.72 -20.86 6.47
CA ILE A 461 -8.14 -19.55 6.96
C ILE A 461 -6.95 -18.80 7.57
N ALA A 462 -6.96 -17.48 7.40
CA ALA A 462 -6.11 -16.56 8.16
C ALA A 462 -6.95 -15.34 8.50
N TYR A 463 -6.74 -14.75 9.68
CA TYR A 463 -7.54 -13.63 10.15
C TYR A 463 -6.81 -12.71 11.12
N SER A 464 -7.38 -11.52 11.30
CA SER A 464 -7.00 -10.55 12.34
C SER A 464 -8.25 -9.90 12.90
N ALA A 465 -8.22 -9.55 14.20
CA ALA A 465 -9.31 -8.92 14.92
C ALA A 465 -8.86 -7.58 15.53
N PHE A 466 -9.78 -6.62 15.62
CA PHE A 466 -9.48 -5.28 16.12
C PHE A 466 -10.65 -4.71 16.93
N LYS A 467 -10.34 -3.76 17.79
CA LYS A 467 -11.28 -2.87 18.46
C LYS A 467 -11.00 -1.45 17.99
N ASN A 468 -11.95 -0.84 17.31
CA ASN A 468 -11.87 0.54 16.84
C ASN A 468 -12.05 1.54 18.00
N THR A 469 -11.62 2.77 17.82
CA THR A 469 -11.74 3.85 18.81
C THR A 469 -13.20 4.22 19.13
N ASP A 470 -14.13 3.99 18.17
CA ASP A 470 -15.57 4.18 18.36
C ASP A 470 -16.23 3.03 19.15
N GLY A 471 -15.46 2.06 19.62
CA GLY A 471 -15.93 0.88 20.33
C GLY A 471 -16.42 -0.25 19.43
N SER A 472 -16.45 -0.09 18.09
CA SER A 472 -16.81 -1.18 17.19
C SER A 472 -15.71 -2.24 17.11
N TYR A 473 -16.11 -3.48 16.86
CA TYR A 473 -15.20 -4.56 16.46
C TYR A 473 -14.98 -4.53 14.96
N ALA A 474 -13.78 -4.91 14.54
CA ALA A 474 -13.45 -5.20 13.16
C ALA A 474 -12.78 -6.58 13.08
N PHE A 475 -13.10 -7.33 12.04
CA PHE A 475 -12.56 -8.66 11.81
C PHE A 475 -12.35 -8.88 10.33
N VAL A 476 -11.14 -9.30 9.94
CA VAL A 476 -10.80 -9.59 8.53
C VAL A 476 -10.33 -11.03 8.46
N ILE A 477 -10.92 -11.81 7.54
CA ILE A 477 -10.66 -13.24 7.38
C ILE A 477 -10.64 -13.62 5.90
N ILE A 478 -9.75 -14.53 5.54
CA ILE A 478 -9.75 -15.18 4.21
C ILE A 478 -10.16 -16.62 4.31
N ASN A 479 -10.84 -17.10 3.25
CA ASN A 479 -11.07 -18.52 2.97
C ASN A 479 -10.25 -18.90 1.72
N LYS A 480 -9.18 -19.67 1.89
CA LYS A 480 -8.30 -20.14 0.80
C LYS A 480 -8.82 -21.40 0.10
N SER A 481 -9.78 -22.10 0.71
CA SER A 481 -10.31 -23.35 0.16
C SER A 481 -11.20 -23.10 -1.06
N ARG A 482 -11.42 -24.13 -1.86
CA ARG A 482 -12.37 -24.11 -2.98
C ARG A 482 -13.80 -24.48 -2.59
N SER A 483 -14.08 -24.54 -1.29
CA SER A 483 -15.40 -24.81 -0.74
C SER A 483 -15.77 -23.77 0.31
N ASP A 484 -17.05 -23.65 0.57
CA ASP A 484 -17.56 -22.82 1.65
C ASP A 484 -16.94 -23.20 3.00
N LYS A 485 -16.67 -22.19 3.82
CA LYS A 485 -16.27 -22.38 5.22
C LYS A 485 -17.31 -21.73 6.13
N ASN A 486 -18.00 -22.55 6.91
CA ASN A 486 -18.87 -22.04 7.96
C ASN A 486 -18.05 -21.72 9.19
N ILE A 487 -18.18 -20.51 9.71
CA ILE A 487 -17.55 -20.06 10.96
C ILE A 487 -18.60 -19.45 11.88
N VAL A 488 -18.27 -19.34 13.14
CA VAL A 488 -19.00 -18.52 14.11
C VAL A 488 -18.05 -17.48 14.69
N LEU A 489 -18.47 -16.23 14.69
CA LEU A 489 -17.77 -15.14 15.35
C LEU A 489 -18.46 -14.87 16.69
N THR A 490 -17.68 -14.81 17.77
CA THR A 490 -18.20 -14.43 19.10
C THR A 490 -17.39 -13.29 19.67
N ALA A 491 -18.07 -12.23 20.10
CA ALA A 491 -17.46 -11.10 20.80
C ALA A 491 -18.29 -10.70 22.04
N PRO A 492 -17.66 -10.19 23.10
CA PRO A 492 -18.39 -9.59 24.21
C PRO A 492 -18.84 -8.16 23.83
N ASP A 493 -20.01 -7.75 24.32
CA ASP A 493 -20.41 -6.35 24.37
C ASP A 493 -19.68 -5.59 25.52
N ASP A 494 -19.98 -4.30 25.67
CA ASP A 494 -19.35 -3.47 26.70
C ASP A 494 -19.72 -3.90 28.14
N ALA A 495 -20.82 -4.67 28.32
CA ALA A 495 -21.22 -5.29 29.59
C ALA A 495 -20.59 -6.68 29.79
N GLY A 496 -19.82 -7.17 28.82
CA GLY A 496 -19.18 -8.49 28.85
C GLY A 496 -20.09 -9.64 28.42
N LYS A 497 -21.34 -9.37 28.00
CA LYS A 497 -22.24 -10.38 27.46
C LYS A 497 -21.79 -10.78 26.06
N LYS A 498 -21.72 -12.08 25.82
CA LYS A 498 -21.28 -12.62 24.52
C LYS A 498 -22.41 -12.68 23.51
N HIS A 499 -22.11 -12.27 22.30
CA HIS A 499 -22.96 -12.35 21.12
C HIS A 499 -22.25 -13.14 20.04
N SER A 500 -22.97 -14.00 19.33
CA SER A 500 -22.40 -14.88 18.30
C SER A 500 -23.12 -14.75 16.98
N ALA A 501 -22.38 -14.72 15.89
CA ALA A 501 -22.89 -14.69 14.53
C ALA A 501 -22.34 -15.88 13.73
N SER A 502 -23.25 -16.64 13.09
CA SER A 502 -22.87 -17.69 12.14
C SER A 502 -22.80 -17.11 10.75
N CYS A 503 -21.71 -17.37 10.03
CA CYS A 503 -21.59 -16.94 8.65
C CYS A 503 -20.89 -17.99 7.78
N THR A 504 -21.20 -17.95 6.49
CA THR A 504 -20.58 -18.79 5.46
C THR A 504 -19.63 -17.92 4.64
N LEU A 505 -18.34 -18.26 4.70
CA LEU A 505 -17.31 -17.64 3.86
C LEU A 505 -17.32 -18.34 2.50
N GLN A 506 -17.51 -17.58 1.44
CA GLN A 506 -17.47 -18.08 0.07
C GLN A 506 -16.12 -18.76 -0.24
N PRO A 507 -16.07 -19.69 -1.20
CA PRO A 507 -14.79 -20.25 -1.66
C PRO A 507 -13.86 -19.13 -2.15
N ARG A 508 -12.58 -19.26 -1.86
CA ARG A 508 -11.55 -18.35 -2.38
C ARG A 508 -11.89 -16.86 -2.15
N SER A 509 -12.22 -16.49 -0.92
CA SER A 509 -12.73 -15.14 -0.59
C SER A 509 -11.95 -14.42 0.49
N VAL A 510 -12.01 -13.09 0.42
CA VAL A 510 -11.69 -12.16 1.49
C VAL A 510 -12.98 -11.62 2.07
N ASN A 511 -13.10 -11.58 3.40
CA ASN A 511 -14.28 -11.11 4.10
C ASN A 511 -13.87 -10.18 5.25
N SER A 512 -14.53 -9.03 5.34
CA SER A 512 -14.29 -8.04 6.38
C SER A 512 -15.59 -7.71 7.10
N PHE A 513 -15.55 -7.65 8.43
CA PHE A 513 -16.73 -7.43 9.26
C PHE A 513 -16.51 -6.23 10.17
N LYS A 514 -17.57 -5.45 10.40
CA LYS A 514 -17.62 -4.37 11.39
C LYS A 514 -18.97 -4.37 12.10
N TRP A 515 -18.95 -4.29 13.45
CA TRP A 515 -20.17 -4.18 14.28
C TRP A 515 -19.86 -3.45 15.59
N LYS A 516 -20.92 -2.96 16.25
CA LYS A 516 -20.83 -2.29 17.55
C LYS A 516 -21.91 -2.79 18.50
#